data_7dbed2ceb435fef8408e6e2d21e50c47
#
_entry.id   7dbed2ceb435fef8408e6e2d21e50c47
#
_cell.length_a   1.000
_cell.length_b   1.000
_cell.length_c   1.000
_cell.angle_alpha   90.00
_cell.angle_beta   90.00
_cell.angle_gamma   90.00
#
_symmetry.space_group_name_H-M   'P 1'
#
loop_
_entity.id
_entity.type
_entity.pdbx_description
1 polymer ?
#
loop_
_entity_poly.entity_id
_entity_poly.type
_entity_poly.pdbx_seq_one_letter_code
_entity_poly.pdbx_strand_id
1 'polypeptide(L)'
;MIEVLAALSLSAAVGMRIALPLLLIGLLYSDSLWANVPLLSRIPPPLVLGVLVSWSLVELLFSKERLGQRLLQIVQLLFSPLVGAMVGLTVARTAGLESWLTWMLGVVGGLLAFVLHLVQVGWSYRLRGLPLWVIFIQDFLCVALVLLAFDAPRQGGLIVLLMLWIAIRSSTEWRRWYLQQAGSRSTSNPRRYKQDPD
;
A
#
# COMPACT_ATOMS: atom_id res chain seq x y z
N MET A 1 -1.92 9.39 -21.26
CA MET A 1 -0.61 9.06 -20.63
C MET A 1 -0.46 9.69 -19.25
N ILE A 2 -0.84 10.98 -19.08
CA ILE A 2 -0.75 11.70 -17.80
C ILE A 2 -1.72 11.09 -16.78
N GLU A 3 -2.91 10.74 -17.20
CA GLU A 3 -3.96 10.12 -16.37
C GLU A 3 -3.55 8.74 -15.82
N VAL A 4 -2.79 7.97 -16.62
CA VAL A 4 -2.23 6.67 -16.17
C VAL A 4 -1.25 6.88 -15.03
N LEU A 5 -0.36 7.88 -15.15
CA LEU A 5 0.60 8.20 -14.10
C LEU A 5 -0.09 8.73 -12.83
N ALA A 6 -1.16 9.52 -12.98
CA ALA A 6 -1.99 9.94 -11.87
C ALA A 6 -2.65 8.76 -11.15
N ALA A 7 -3.26 7.84 -11.91
CA ALA A 7 -3.88 6.64 -11.37
C ALA A 7 -2.86 5.77 -10.61
N LEU A 8 -1.66 5.57 -11.17
CA LEU A 8 -0.58 4.84 -10.50
C LEU A 8 -0.12 5.53 -9.22
N SER A 9 0.02 6.86 -9.26
CA SER A 9 0.43 7.65 -8.09
C SER A 9 -0.56 7.51 -6.93
N LEU A 10 -1.85 7.65 -7.20
CA LEU A 10 -2.90 7.48 -6.20
C LEU A 10 -3.00 6.03 -5.70
N SER A 11 -2.92 5.04 -6.59
CA SER A 11 -2.96 3.63 -6.21
C SER A 11 -1.74 3.25 -5.33
N ALA A 12 -0.57 3.82 -5.62
CA ALA A 12 0.62 3.63 -4.79
C ALA A 12 0.47 4.27 -3.40
N ALA A 13 -0.11 5.48 -3.33
CA ALA A 13 -0.39 6.14 -2.06
C ALA A 13 -1.31 5.29 -1.18
N VAL A 14 -2.39 4.73 -1.75
CA VAL A 14 -3.31 3.81 -1.07
C VAL A 14 -2.59 2.51 -0.65
N GLY A 15 -1.65 2.03 -1.46
CA GLY A 15 -0.82 0.87 -1.11
C GLY A 15 0.07 1.10 0.12
N MET A 16 0.42 2.34 0.42
CA MET A 16 1.19 2.66 1.62
C MET A 16 0.29 2.82 2.85
N ARG A 17 -0.79 3.57 2.73
CA ARG A 17 -1.83 3.73 3.75
C ARG A 17 -3.18 3.92 3.07
N ILE A 18 -4.23 3.28 3.61
CA ILE A 18 -5.56 3.32 2.99
C ILE A 18 -6.30 4.59 3.39
N ALA A 19 -6.32 4.91 4.67
CA ALA A 19 -7.16 5.98 5.20
C ALA A 19 -6.70 7.38 4.78
N LEU A 20 -5.41 7.64 4.81
CA LEU A 20 -4.86 8.98 4.61
C LEU A 20 -5.05 9.50 3.18
N PRO A 21 -4.76 8.74 2.09
CA PRO A 21 -5.05 9.18 0.73
C PRO A 21 -6.54 9.38 0.47
N LEU A 22 -7.38 8.45 0.95
CA LEU A 22 -8.83 8.58 0.76
C LEU A 22 -9.39 9.79 1.49
N LEU A 23 -8.88 10.10 2.67
CA LEU A 23 -9.26 11.28 3.44
C LEU A 23 -8.83 12.56 2.72
N LEU A 24 -7.59 12.62 2.19
CA LEU A 24 -7.12 13.75 1.41
C LEU A 24 -7.94 13.97 0.14
N ILE A 25 -8.23 12.89 -0.59
CA ILE A 25 -9.08 12.93 -1.78
C ILE A 25 -10.48 13.44 -1.41
N GLY A 26 -11.03 12.92 -0.30
CA GLY A 26 -12.34 13.33 0.19
C GLY A 26 -12.41 14.79 0.62
N LEU A 27 -11.36 15.32 1.23
CA LEU A 27 -11.31 16.73 1.67
C LEU A 27 -11.06 17.71 0.53
N LEU A 28 -10.13 17.38 -0.38
CA LEU A 28 -9.68 18.31 -1.42
C LEU A 28 -10.55 18.25 -2.69
N TYR A 29 -11.14 17.09 -2.99
CA TYR A 29 -11.78 16.80 -4.27
C TYR A 29 -13.17 16.16 -4.11
N SER A 30 -13.89 16.48 -3.02
CA SER A 30 -15.16 15.83 -2.66
C SER A 30 -16.24 15.91 -3.74
N ASP A 31 -16.33 17.01 -4.47
CA ASP A 31 -17.46 17.26 -5.37
C ASP A 31 -17.33 16.51 -6.71
N SER A 32 -16.13 16.25 -7.19
CA SER A 32 -15.90 15.66 -8.51
C SER A 32 -15.59 14.16 -8.48
N LEU A 33 -14.89 13.70 -7.47
CA LEU A 33 -14.42 12.30 -7.42
C LEU A 33 -15.40 11.37 -6.72
N TRP A 34 -16.12 11.81 -5.68
CA TRP A 34 -17.08 10.98 -4.98
C TRP A 34 -18.24 10.51 -5.86
N ALA A 35 -18.69 11.36 -6.78
CA ALA A 35 -19.76 11.02 -7.72
C ALA A 35 -19.40 9.85 -8.66
N ASN A 36 -18.12 9.63 -8.92
CA ASN A 36 -17.62 8.64 -9.87
C ASN A 36 -17.14 7.33 -9.22
N VAL A 37 -17.12 7.24 -7.88
CA VAL A 37 -16.75 6.00 -7.18
C VAL A 37 -17.96 5.10 -7.05
N PRO A 38 -17.95 3.87 -7.66
CA PRO A 38 -19.15 3.06 -7.84
C PRO A 38 -19.84 2.61 -6.55
N LEU A 39 -19.17 2.55 -5.43
CA LEU A 39 -19.73 2.17 -4.13
C LEU A 39 -20.03 3.37 -3.23
N LEU A 40 -19.21 4.41 -3.29
CA LEU A 40 -19.31 5.57 -2.41
C LEU A 40 -20.36 6.59 -2.87
N SER A 41 -20.74 6.59 -4.14
CA SER A 41 -21.80 7.49 -4.67
C SER A 41 -23.17 7.31 -3.99
N ARG A 42 -23.37 6.18 -3.31
CA ARG A 42 -24.64 5.90 -2.58
C ARG A 42 -24.60 6.35 -1.10
N ILE A 43 -23.46 6.74 -0.60
CA ILE A 43 -23.26 7.08 0.82
C ILE A 43 -23.02 8.59 0.93
N PRO A 44 -23.64 9.30 1.87
CA PRO A 44 -23.44 10.73 2.03
C PRO A 44 -21.96 11.03 2.38
N PRO A 45 -21.32 12.00 1.71
CA PRO A 45 -19.90 12.32 1.87
C PRO A 45 -19.44 12.54 3.32
N PRO A 46 -20.21 13.25 4.20
CA PRO A 46 -19.79 13.46 5.57
C PRO A 46 -19.70 12.18 6.40
N LEU A 47 -20.49 11.16 6.07
CA LEU A 47 -20.45 9.88 6.77
C LEU A 47 -19.18 9.11 6.39
N VAL A 48 -18.81 9.13 5.11
CA VAL A 48 -17.56 8.51 4.64
C VAL A 48 -16.34 9.18 5.24
N LEU A 49 -16.33 10.53 5.27
CA LEU A 49 -15.26 11.30 5.92
C LEU A 49 -15.16 10.98 7.41
N GLY A 50 -16.29 10.89 8.11
CA GLY A 50 -16.33 10.50 9.53
C GLY A 50 -15.73 9.12 9.77
N VAL A 51 -16.05 8.14 8.94
CA VAL A 51 -15.46 6.79 9.00
C VAL A 51 -13.96 6.81 8.72
N LEU A 52 -13.52 7.55 7.69
CA LEU A 52 -12.10 7.66 7.35
C LEU A 52 -11.28 8.35 8.44
N VAL A 53 -11.81 9.42 9.04
CA VAL A 53 -11.17 10.10 10.18
C VAL A 53 -11.08 9.15 11.37
N SER A 54 -12.17 8.45 11.70
CA SER A 54 -12.18 7.47 12.80
C SER A 54 -11.18 6.34 12.54
N TRP A 55 -11.10 5.83 11.31
CA TRP A 55 -10.13 4.82 10.93
C TRP A 55 -8.69 5.33 11.03
N SER A 56 -8.43 6.56 10.57
CA SER A 56 -7.12 7.20 10.68
C SER A 56 -6.67 7.36 12.14
N LEU A 57 -7.61 7.72 13.04
CA LEU A 57 -7.35 7.79 14.48
C LEU A 57 -7.06 6.41 15.08
N VAL A 58 -7.81 5.38 14.66
CA VAL A 58 -7.56 4.00 15.08
C VAL A 58 -6.16 3.55 14.61
N GLU A 59 -5.78 3.81 13.36
CA GLU A 59 -4.43 3.52 12.86
C GLU A 59 -3.35 4.19 13.72
N LEU A 60 -3.56 5.43 14.10
CA LEU A 60 -2.61 6.23 14.87
C LEU A 60 -2.46 5.72 16.31
N LEU A 61 -3.57 5.29 16.94
CA LEU A 61 -3.59 4.75 18.31
C LEU A 61 -3.02 3.33 18.35
N PHE A 62 -3.46 2.45 17.45
CA PHE A 62 -3.01 1.05 17.38
C PHE A 62 -1.58 0.90 16.86
N SER A 63 -1.05 1.90 16.16
CA SER A 63 0.34 1.93 15.71
C SER A 63 1.36 1.91 16.85
N LYS A 64 0.95 2.22 18.08
CA LYS A 64 1.82 2.19 19.28
C LYS A 64 2.03 0.80 19.85
N GLU A 65 1.09 -0.13 19.65
CA GLU A 65 1.13 -1.48 20.20
C GLU A 65 1.54 -2.51 19.14
N ARG A 66 2.47 -3.42 19.47
CA ARG A 66 2.98 -4.45 18.54
C ARG A 66 1.89 -5.39 18.01
N LEU A 67 0.90 -5.72 18.82
CA LEU A 67 -0.25 -6.54 18.42
C LEU A 67 -1.19 -5.77 17.51
N GLY A 68 -1.46 -4.51 17.81
CA GLY A 68 -2.27 -3.62 17.00
C GLY A 68 -1.68 -3.43 15.61
N GLN A 69 -0.37 -3.22 15.50
CA GLN A 69 0.34 -3.11 14.21
C GLN A 69 0.16 -4.34 13.33
N ARG A 70 0.24 -5.55 13.89
CA ARG A 70 0.07 -6.80 13.11
C ARG A 70 -1.34 -6.96 12.59
N LEU A 71 -2.35 -6.69 13.43
CA LEU A 71 -3.75 -6.75 13.02
C LEU A 71 -4.07 -5.73 11.94
N LEU A 72 -3.62 -4.48 12.11
CA LEU A 72 -3.79 -3.44 11.11
C LEU A 72 -3.12 -3.81 9.77
N GLN A 73 -1.91 -4.37 9.79
CA GLN A 73 -1.21 -4.80 8.59
C GLN A 73 -1.97 -5.90 7.84
N ILE A 74 -2.58 -6.86 8.53
CA ILE A 74 -3.37 -7.92 7.90
C ILE A 74 -4.64 -7.32 7.27
N VAL A 75 -5.34 -6.45 7.98
CA VAL A 75 -6.54 -5.78 7.48
C VAL A 75 -6.18 -4.92 6.26
N GLN A 76 -5.15 -4.10 6.35
CA GLN A 76 -4.69 -3.26 5.24
C GLN A 76 -4.23 -4.09 4.05
N LEU A 77 -3.56 -5.22 4.26
CA LEU A 77 -3.13 -6.12 3.18
C LEU A 77 -4.33 -6.69 2.41
N LEU A 78 -5.42 -6.99 3.10
CA LEU A 78 -6.64 -7.51 2.49
C LEU A 78 -7.38 -6.42 1.69
N PHE A 79 -7.46 -5.21 2.24
CA PHE A 79 -8.21 -4.10 1.63
C PHE A 79 -7.40 -3.30 0.59
N SER A 80 -6.06 -3.27 0.70
CA SER A 80 -5.19 -2.50 -0.19
C SER A 80 -5.43 -2.77 -1.68
N PRO A 81 -5.52 -4.04 -2.18
CA PRO A 81 -5.77 -4.28 -3.60
C PRO A 81 -7.15 -3.81 -4.04
N LEU A 82 -8.16 -3.94 -3.19
CA LEU A 82 -9.52 -3.51 -3.49
C LEU A 82 -9.59 -1.98 -3.63
N VAL A 83 -9.04 -1.27 -2.65
CA VAL A 83 -9.06 0.21 -2.66
C VAL A 83 -8.15 0.76 -3.76
N GLY A 84 -6.98 0.16 -3.98
CA GLY A 84 -6.10 0.54 -5.10
C GLY A 84 -6.75 0.34 -6.47
N ALA A 85 -7.50 -0.75 -6.65
CA ALA A 85 -8.28 -0.98 -7.86
C ALA A 85 -9.40 0.04 -8.02
N MET A 86 -10.14 0.34 -6.96
CA MET A 86 -11.21 1.34 -6.98
C MET A 86 -10.68 2.74 -7.36
N VAL A 87 -9.55 3.14 -6.79
CA VAL A 87 -8.92 4.42 -7.10
C VAL A 87 -8.45 4.46 -8.55
N GLY A 88 -7.78 3.41 -9.03
CA GLY A 88 -7.37 3.29 -10.42
C GLY A 88 -8.56 3.38 -11.41
N LEU A 89 -9.66 2.67 -11.12
CA LEU A 89 -10.90 2.74 -11.89
C LEU A 89 -11.52 4.15 -11.87
N THR A 90 -11.53 4.80 -10.72
CA THR A 90 -12.13 6.12 -10.56
C THR A 90 -11.37 7.16 -11.38
N VAL A 91 -10.05 7.20 -11.28
CA VAL A 91 -9.22 8.14 -12.05
C VAL A 91 -9.38 7.88 -13.56
N ALA A 92 -9.40 6.63 -13.98
CA ALA A 92 -9.58 6.27 -15.38
C ALA A 92 -10.95 6.72 -15.92
N ARG A 93 -12.01 6.60 -15.13
CA ARG A 93 -13.36 7.03 -15.50
C ARG A 93 -13.48 8.55 -15.55
N THR A 94 -12.93 9.27 -14.57
CA THR A 94 -12.91 10.74 -14.57
C THR A 94 -12.14 11.33 -15.73
N ALA A 95 -11.09 10.62 -16.18
CA ALA A 95 -10.30 10.97 -17.35
C ALA A 95 -10.98 10.61 -18.69
N GLY A 96 -12.14 9.96 -18.67
CA GLY A 96 -12.86 9.56 -19.88
C GLY A 96 -12.14 8.51 -20.73
N LEU A 97 -11.34 7.65 -20.10
CA LEU A 97 -10.60 6.61 -20.81
C LEU A 97 -11.54 5.49 -21.30
N GLU A 98 -11.12 4.82 -22.36
CA GLU A 98 -11.86 3.67 -22.90
C GLU A 98 -12.08 2.57 -21.87
N SER A 99 -13.18 1.87 -21.98
CA SER A 99 -13.66 0.89 -21.03
C SER A 99 -12.60 -0.20 -20.69
N TRP A 100 -11.89 -0.72 -21.70
CA TRP A 100 -10.85 -1.74 -21.51
C TRP A 100 -9.65 -1.20 -20.75
N LEU A 101 -9.23 0.04 -21.02
CA LEU A 101 -8.12 0.71 -20.36
C LEU A 101 -8.46 1.02 -18.90
N THR A 102 -9.70 1.40 -18.65
CA THR A 102 -10.25 1.63 -17.30
C THR A 102 -10.13 0.38 -16.43
N TRP A 103 -10.56 -0.77 -16.94
CA TRP A 103 -10.42 -2.04 -16.21
C TRP A 103 -8.95 -2.44 -16.01
N MET A 104 -8.12 -2.23 -17.02
CA MET A 104 -6.69 -2.51 -16.92
C MET A 104 -6.03 -1.66 -15.84
N LEU A 105 -6.35 -0.37 -15.76
CA LEU A 105 -5.84 0.53 -14.71
C LEU A 105 -6.33 0.14 -13.32
N GLY A 106 -7.56 -0.33 -13.20
CA GLY A 106 -8.07 -0.88 -11.95
C GLY A 106 -7.25 -2.09 -11.48
N VAL A 107 -7.01 -3.05 -12.35
CA VAL A 107 -6.22 -4.25 -12.02
C VAL A 107 -4.77 -3.88 -11.68
N VAL A 108 -4.12 -3.05 -12.51
CA VAL A 108 -2.75 -2.61 -12.30
C VAL A 108 -2.62 -1.80 -11.02
N GLY A 109 -3.57 -0.88 -10.75
CA GLY A 109 -3.61 -0.09 -9.52
C GLY A 109 -3.77 -0.94 -8.27
N GLY A 110 -4.66 -1.94 -8.32
CA GLY A 110 -4.84 -2.90 -7.23
C GLY A 110 -3.60 -3.76 -6.96
N LEU A 111 -2.97 -4.28 -8.01
CA LEU A 111 -1.71 -5.03 -7.91
C LEU A 111 -0.57 -4.17 -7.37
N LEU A 112 -0.46 -2.94 -7.84
CA LEU A 112 0.57 -2.00 -7.38
C LEU A 112 0.41 -1.71 -5.88
N ALA A 113 -0.81 -1.39 -5.44
CA ALA A 113 -1.12 -1.16 -4.03
C ALA A 113 -0.79 -2.39 -3.18
N PHE A 114 -1.17 -3.57 -3.64
CA PHE A 114 -0.87 -4.84 -2.96
C PHE A 114 0.63 -5.09 -2.82
N VAL A 115 1.39 -4.95 -3.92
CA VAL A 115 2.85 -5.19 -3.92
C VAL A 115 3.57 -4.23 -2.99
N LEU A 116 3.23 -2.94 -3.04
CA LEU A 116 3.84 -1.93 -2.16
C LEU A 116 3.52 -2.23 -0.70
N HIS A 117 2.28 -2.59 -0.39
CA HIS A 117 1.88 -2.95 0.97
C HIS A 117 2.59 -4.23 1.46
N LEU A 118 2.68 -5.25 0.61
CA LEU A 118 3.38 -6.49 0.92
C LEU A 118 4.86 -6.25 1.26
N VAL A 119 5.53 -5.38 0.51
CA VAL A 119 6.93 -5.01 0.77
C VAL A 119 7.07 -4.29 2.11
N GLN A 120 6.15 -3.40 2.46
CA GLN A 120 6.14 -2.72 3.76
C GLN A 120 5.94 -3.70 4.92
N VAL A 121 5.02 -4.64 4.79
CA VAL A 121 4.83 -5.72 5.76
C VAL A 121 6.13 -6.53 5.91
N GLY A 122 6.77 -6.89 4.80
CA GLY A 122 8.06 -7.59 4.81
C GLY A 122 9.16 -6.82 5.55
N TRP A 123 9.24 -5.50 5.37
CA TRP A 123 10.18 -4.64 6.07
C TRP A 123 9.90 -4.55 7.57
N SER A 124 8.63 -4.44 7.97
CA SER A 124 8.24 -4.37 9.37
C SER A 124 8.59 -5.66 10.13
N TYR A 125 8.47 -6.82 9.51
CA TYR A 125 8.91 -8.10 10.08
C TYR A 125 10.43 -8.17 10.24
N ARG A 126 11.19 -7.68 9.27
CA ARG A 126 12.66 -7.70 9.30
C ARG A 126 13.24 -6.79 10.36
N LEU A 127 12.68 -5.59 10.54
CA LEU A 127 13.15 -4.58 11.48
C LEU A 127 12.64 -4.79 12.91
N ARG A 128 11.86 -5.86 13.16
CA ARG A 128 11.22 -6.13 14.47
C ARG A 128 10.34 -4.97 14.98
N GLY A 129 9.78 -4.21 14.08
CA GLY A 129 8.99 -3.00 14.28
C GLY A 129 9.56 -1.83 13.48
N LEU A 130 8.68 -0.98 12.96
CA LEU A 130 9.10 0.20 12.20
C LEU A 130 9.51 1.32 13.17
N PRO A 131 10.69 1.91 13.05
CA PRO A 131 11.03 3.09 13.82
C PRO A 131 10.10 4.25 13.44
N LEU A 132 9.77 5.11 14.40
CA LEU A 132 8.81 6.21 14.22
C LEU A 132 9.11 7.11 13.03
N TRP A 133 10.40 7.39 12.77
CA TRP A 133 10.78 8.24 11.64
C TRP A 133 10.43 7.64 10.27
N VAL A 134 10.44 6.30 10.13
CA VAL A 134 10.01 5.62 8.89
C VAL A 134 8.51 5.80 8.68
N ILE A 135 7.72 5.76 9.75
CA ILE A 135 6.27 6.00 9.68
C ILE A 135 6.01 7.43 9.20
N PHE A 136 6.72 8.43 9.72
CA PHE A 136 6.59 9.81 9.27
C PHE A 136 6.99 10.00 7.80
N ILE A 137 8.08 9.39 7.35
CA ILE A 137 8.48 9.44 5.93
C ILE A 137 7.42 8.79 5.05
N GLN A 138 6.85 7.67 5.48
CA GLN A 138 5.78 6.98 4.76
C GLN A 138 4.54 7.86 4.63
N ASP A 139 4.12 8.52 5.72
CA ASP A 139 2.98 9.43 5.71
C ASP A 139 3.22 10.64 4.82
N PHE A 140 4.40 11.24 4.92
CA PHE A 140 4.80 12.34 4.05
C PHE A 140 4.80 11.95 2.58
N LEU A 141 5.37 10.78 2.26
CA LEU A 141 5.42 10.28 0.89
C LEU A 141 4.00 9.96 0.36
N CYS A 142 3.12 9.44 1.21
CA CYS A 142 1.74 9.19 0.87
C CYS A 142 1.00 10.48 0.51
N VAL A 143 1.12 11.51 1.34
CA VAL A 143 0.55 12.85 1.08
C VAL A 143 1.12 13.46 -0.20
N ALA A 144 2.45 13.40 -0.36
CA ALA A 144 3.12 13.91 -1.54
C ALA A 144 2.65 13.23 -2.83
N LEU A 145 2.47 11.91 -2.83
CA LEU A 145 1.96 11.17 -3.98
C LEU A 145 0.52 11.55 -4.34
N VAL A 146 -0.33 11.80 -3.34
CA VAL A 146 -1.69 12.27 -3.60
C VAL A 146 -1.66 13.66 -4.25
N LEU A 147 -0.92 14.60 -3.68
CA LEU A 147 -0.82 15.95 -4.24
C LEU A 147 -0.21 15.94 -5.65
N LEU A 148 0.89 15.20 -5.85
CA LEU A 148 1.53 15.06 -7.15
C LEU A 148 0.64 14.38 -8.20
N ALA A 149 -0.26 13.52 -7.80
CA ALA A 149 -1.19 12.89 -8.74
C ALA A 149 -2.12 13.91 -9.41
N PHE A 150 -2.47 14.98 -8.70
CA PHE A 150 -3.34 16.05 -9.23
C PHE A 150 -2.54 17.21 -9.84
N ASP A 151 -1.50 17.68 -9.16
CA ASP A 151 -0.76 18.87 -9.57
C ASP A 151 0.36 18.57 -10.59
N ALA A 152 1.05 17.44 -10.42
CA ALA A 152 2.20 17.06 -11.24
C ALA A 152 2.27 15.54 -11.48
N PRO A 153 1.32 14.93 -12.20
CA PRO A 153 1.18 13.48 -12.32
C PRO A 153 2.39 12.77 -12.96
N ARG A 154 3.17 13.49 -13.78
CA ARG A 154 4.44 12.95 -14.31
C ARG A 154 5.46 12.68 -13.21
N GLN A 155 5.60 13.60 -12.26
CA GLN A 155 6.53 13.47 -11.14
C GLN A 155 6.05 12.38 -10.17
N GLY A 156 4.76 12.37 -9.83
CA GLY A 156 4.15 11.33 -9.02
C GLY A 156 4.37 9.93 -9.61
N GLY A 157 4.11 9.76 -10.90
CA GLY A 157 4.32 8.50 -11.60
C GLY A 157 5.79 8.05 -11.62
N LEU A 158 6.75 8.97 -11.80
CA LEU A 158 8.19 8.64 -11.72
C LEU A 158 8.59 8.16 -10.32
N ILE A 159 8.10 8.82 -9.28
CA ILE A 159 8.35 8.39 -7.88
C ILE A 159 7.79 6.99 -7.65
N VAL A 160 6.59 6.70 -8.15
CA VAL A 160 5.98 5.36 -8.03
C VAL A 160 6.81 4.29 -8.75
N LEU A 161 7.28 4.57 -9.96
CA LEU A 161 8.15 3.65 -10.69
C LEU A 161 9.47 3.40 -9.96
N LEU A 162 10.05 4.44 -9.37
CA LEU A 162 11.23 4.31 -8.51
C LEU A 162 10.93 3.45 -7.27
N MET A 163 9.80 3.68 -6.61
CA MET A 163 9.37 2.88 -5.46
C MET A 163 9.15 1.41 -5.84
N LEU A 164 8.52 1.15 -6.97
CA LEU A 164 8.30 -0.20 -7.48
C LEU A 164 9.65 -0.88 -7.79
N TRP A 165 10.59 -0.16 -8.40
CA TRP A 165 11.93 -0.67 -8.64
C TRP A 165 12.66 -1.04 -7.35
N ILE A 166 12.60 -0.16 -6.32
CA ILE A 166 13.17 -0.44 -4.99
C ILE A 166 12.47 -1.65 -4.35
N ALA A 167 11.16 -1.76 -4.48
CA ALA A 167 10.37 -2.88 -3.95
C ALA A 167 10.80 -4.21 -4.58
N ILE A 168 10.95 -4.27 -5.90
CA ILE A 168 11.41 -5.46 -6.62
C ILE A 168 12.84 -5.82 -6.21
N ARG A 169 13.73 -4.85 -6.15
CA ARG A 169 15.12 -5.05 -5.73
C ARG A 169 15.21 -5.58 -4.29
N SER A 170 14.45 -5.00 -3.38
CA SER A 170 14.37 -5.43 -1.98
C SER A 170 13.84 -6.87 -1.85
N SER A 171 12.86 -7.25 -2.68
CA SER A 171 12.30 -8.60 -2.70
C SER A 171 13.32 -9.66 -3.10
N THR A 172 14.20 -9.36 -4.06
CA THR A 172 15.25 -10.30 -4.50
C THR A 172 16.31 -10.54 -3.42
N GLU A 173 16.68 -9.51 -2.67
CA GLU A 173 17.60 -9.64 -1.54
C GLU A 173 16.97 -10.44 -0.40
N TRP A 174 15.67 -10.27 -0.18
CA TRP A 174 14.91 -11.01 0.84
C TRP A 174 14.90 -12.51 0.55
N ARG A 175 14.71 -12.92 -0.70
CA ARG A 175 14.77 -14.31 -1.13
C ARG A 175 16.15 -14.93 -0.89
N ARG A 176 17.23 -14.20 -1.16
CA ARG A 176 18.61 -14.65 -0.90
C ARG A 176 18.85 -14.87 0.60
N TRP A 177 18.40 -13.96 1.44
CA TRP A 177 18.54 -14.06 2.90
C TRP A 177 17.78 -15.27 3.47
N TYR A 178 16.56 -15.55 3.00
CA TYR A 178 15.80 -16.74 3.40
C TYR A 178 16.50 -18.04 3.00
N LEU A 179 17.04 -18.11 1.81
CA LEU A 179 17.77 -19.30 1.33
C LEU A 179 19.05 -19.54 2.15
N GLN A 180 19.75 -18.50 2.56
CA GLN A 180 20.93 -18.59 3.43
C GLN A 180 20.56 -19.10 4.83
N GLN A 181 19.47 -18.66 5.43
CA GLN A 181 19.01 -19.14 6.72
C GLN A 181 18.50 -20.59 6.66
N ALA A 182 17.83 -20.99 5.59
CA ALA A 182 17.38 -22.36 5.39
C ALA A 182 18.58 -23.34 5.25
N GLY A 183 19.63 -22.93 4.54
CA GLY A 183 20.88 -23.69 4.44
C GLY A 183 21.62 -23.85 5.76
N SER A 184 21.64 -22.82 6.60
CA SER A 184 22.30 -22.85 7.92
C SER A 184 21.57 -23.75 8.94
N ARG A 185 20.24 -23.87 8.84
CA ARG A 185 19.46 -24.77 9.72
C ARG A 185 19.62 -26.24 9.37
N SER A 186 19.98 -26.55 8.15
CA SER A 186 20.20 -27.95 7.70
C SER A 186 21.49 -28.57 8.23
N THR A 187 22.50 -27.72 8.55
CA THR A 187 23.81 -28.20 9.05
C THR A 187 23.90 -28.32 10.57
N SER A 188 22.96 -27.78 11.33
CA SER A 188 22.92 -27.88 12.79
C SER A 188 21.78 -28.78 13.26
N ASN A 189 21.83 -30.09 12.91
CA ASN A 189 20.96 -31.08 13.50
C ASN A 189 21.73 -31.84 14.59
N PRO A 190 21.60 -31.47 15.88
CA PRO A 190 22.37 -32.11 16.95
C PRO A 190 21.88 -33.51 17.33
N ARG A 191 20.90 -34.09 16.61
CA ARG A 191 20.32 -35.40 16.90
C ARG A 191 21.10 -36.58 16.30
N ARG A 192 22.17 -36.37 15.54
CA ARG A 192 22.99 -37.46 14.96
C ARG A 192 24.12 -37.98 15.83
N TYR A 193 24.34 -37.38 17.01
CA TYR A 193 25.41 -37.83 17.95
C TYR A 193 24.93 -38.67 19.14
N LYS A 194 23.73 -39.24 19.08
CA LYS A 194 23.22 -40.11 20.14
C LYS A 194 22.81 -41.49 19.63
N GLN A 195 23.65 -42.11 18.85
CA GLN A 195 23.51 -43.54 18.54
C GLN A 195 24.89 -44.13 18.26
N ASP A 196 25.62 -44.41 19.31
CA ASP A 196 26.47 -45.58 19.41
C ASP A 196 26.42 -46.02 20.87
N PRO A 197 25.69 -47.07 21.24
CA PRO A 197 25.91 -47.83 22.45
C PRO A 197 26.91 -48.95 22.12
N ASP A 198 28.05 -48.92 22.80
CA ASP A 198 28.89 -50.12 22.98
C ASP A 198 28.14 -51.21 23.76
#